data_aa95e850a6c719d34113a48eb6276c07
#
_entry.id   aa95e850a6c719d34113a48eb6276c07
#
_cell.length_a   1.000
_cell.length_b   1.000
_cell.length_c   1.000
_cell.angle_alpha   90.00
_cell.angle_beta   90.00
_cell.angle_gamma   90.00
#
_symmetry.space_group_name_H-M   'P 1'
#
loop_
_entity.id
_entity.type
_entity.pdbx_description
1 polymer ?
#
loop_
_entity_poly.entity_id
_entity_poly.type
_entity_poly.pdbx_seq_one_letter_code
_entity_poly.pdbx_strand_id
1 'polypeptide(L)'
;MRLFIAALIAESVREALREACAQLQRAAPDRTLRWVAPENYHITLLFLGEQDETRIPAIIQAMESAQRGIPPFEIAVQGLGVFPNWNRPSVLWAGVSEDGAFLSHIARALERTLLPAPSGKPFRPHITLARCKMPCRDTEGLKKRLYSAAQQLAPANFGQYKLQATSLMQSTLTPDGAVYTVLHTVAL
;
A
#
# COMPACT_ATOMS: atom_id res chain seq x y z
N MET A 1 -1.88 -20.51 -0.70
CA MET A 1 -0.90 -19.40 -0.91
C MET A 1 -1.53 -18.07 -0.52
N ARG A 2 -0.76 -17.18 0.09
CA ARG A 2 -1.29 -15.89 0.55
C ARG A 2 -1.28 -14.88 -0.60
N LEU A 3 -2.48 -14.41 -1.00
CA LEU A 3 -2.66 -13.57 -2.17
C LEU A 3 -3.23 -12.19 -1.82
N PHE A 4 -2.90 -11.21 -2.67
CA PHE A 4 -3.48 -9.87 -2.65
C PHE A 4 -3.42 -9.25 -4.06
N ILE A 5 -4.26 -8.25 -4.32
CA ILE A 5 -4.27 -7.49 -5.57
C ILE A 5 -3.73 -6.10 -5.29
N ALA A 6 -2.83 -5.61 -6.13
CA ALA A 6 -2.13 -4.35 -5.94
C ALA A 6 -1.93 -3.57 -7.25
N ALA A 7 -1.84 -2.24 -7.12
CA ALA A 7 -1.25 -1.37 -8.12
C ALA A 7 0.22 -1.14 -7.77
N LEU A 8 1.12 -1.43 -8.71
CA LEU A 8 2.55 -1.22 -8.53
C LEU A 8 2.89 0.25 -8.79
N ILE A 9 3.91 0.75 -8.11
CA ILE A 9 4.34 2.14 -8.23
C ILE A 9 5.50 2.30 -9.21
N ALA A 10 5.59 3.48 -9.83
CA ALA A 10 6.71 3.81 -10.72
C ALA A 10 8.03 3.89 -9.95
N GLU A 11 9.14 3.60 -10.64
CA GLU A 11 10.48 3.60 -10.04
C GLU A 11 10.86 4.97 -9.47
N SER A 12 10.53 6.06 -10.16
CA SER A 12 10.78 7.42 -9.69
C SER A 12 10.09 7.72 -8.34
N VAL A 13 8.85 7.24 -8.16
CA VAL A 13 8.10 7.38 -6.91
C VAL A 13 8.71 6.49 -5.82
N ARG A 14 9.13 5.27 -6.18
CA ARG A 14 9.80 4.36 -5.24
C ARG A 14 11.06 4.97 -4.68
N GLU A 15 11.88 5.58 -5.53
CA GLU A 15 13.11 6.23 -5.13
C GLU A 15 12.88 7.43 -4.22
N ALA A 16 11.92 8.31 -4.57
CA ALA A 16 11.55 9.43 -3.73
C ALA A 16 11.05 8.99 -2.33
N LEU A 17 10.25 7.92 -2.27
CA LEU A 17 9.81 7.34 -1.01
C LEU A 17 10.95 6.71 -0.22
N ARG A 18 11.91 6.06 -0.89
CA ARG A 18 13.11 5.49 -0.26
C ARG A 18 13.92 6.59 0.44
N GLU A 19 14.15 7.71 -0.23
CA GLU A 19 14.86 8.86 0.33
C GLU A 19 14.13 9.46 1.53
N ALA A 20 12.81 9.66 1.43
CA ALA A 20 11.99 10.14 2.52
C ALA A 20 12.02 9.19 3.73
N CYS A 21 11.92 7.88 3.50
CA CYS A 21 12.02 6.88 4.56
C CYS A 21 13.40 6.91 5.24
N ALA A 22 14.48 7.10 4.50
CA ALA A 22 15.81 7.25 5.07
C ALA A 22 15.93 8.49 5.97
N GLN A 23 15.27 9.60 5.63
CA GLN A 23 15.20 10.79 6.48
C GLN A 23 14.37 10.52 7.75
N LEU A 24 13.20 9.89 7.61
CA LEU A 24 12.36 9.51 8.75
C LEU A 24 13.06 8.56 9.71
N GLN A 25 13.82 7.58 9.19
CA GLN A 25 14.62 6.65 10.00
C GLN A 25 15.70 7.36 10.82
N ARG A 26 16.37 8.35 10.24
CA ARG A 26 17.37 9.17 10.96
C ARG A 26 16.73 10.04 12.03
N ALA A 27 15.58 10.64 11.75
CA ALA A 27 14.87 11.52 12.68
C ALA A 27 14.15 10.75 13.81
N ALA A 28 13.70 9.54 13.53
CA ALA A 28 13.01 8.68 14.48
C ALA A 28 13.64 7.28 14.51
N PRO A 29 14.88 7.13 15.01
CA PRO A 29 15.56 5.84 15.09
C PRO A 29 14.89 4.98 16.15
N ASP A 30 13.96 4.15 15.76
CA ASP A 30 13.19 3.32 16.66
C ASP A 30 13.08 1.87 16.14
N ARG A 31 13.50 0.91 16.99
CA ARG A 31 13.46 -0.51 16.68
C ARG A 31 12.04 -1.10 16.73
N THR A 32 11.07 -0.33 17.20
CA THR A 32 9.66 -0.74 17.20
C THR A 32 9.02 -0.58 15.81
N LEU A 33 9.63 0.22 14.91
CA LEU A 33 9.21 0.34 13.53
C LEU A 33 9.87 -0.74 12.66
N ARG A 34 9.03 -1.49 11.96
CA ARG A 34 9.44 -2.36 10.87
C ARG A 34 9.20 -1.62 9.56
N TRP A 35 10.26 -1.15 8.96
CA TRP A 35 10.21 -0.49 7.66
C TRP A 35 9.94 -1.50 6.55
N VAL A 36 9.14 -1.10 5.58
CA VAL A 36 8.89 -1.89 4.36
C VAL A 36 10.06 -1.65 3.42
N ALA A 37 10.60 -2.71 2.86
CA ALA A 37 11.65 -2.61 1.85
C ALA A 37 11.12 -1.92 0.59
N PRO A 38 11.88 -1.00 -0.04
CA PRO A 38 11.40 -0.19 -1.16
C PRO A 38 10.84 -0.99 -2.33
N GLU A 39 11.40 -2.15 -2.61
CA GLU A 39 10.93 -3.11 -3.63
C GLU A 39 9.53 -3.65 -3.34
N ASN A 40 9.07 -3.55 -2.10
CA ASN A 40 7.76 -3.98 -1.66
C ASN A 40 6.73 -2.84 -1.60
N TYR A 41 7.07 -1.62 -2.02
CA TYR A 41 6.12 -0.51 -2.05
C TYR A 41 5.06 -0.72 -3.13
N HIS A 42 3.80 -0.67 -2.74
CA HIS A 42 2.64 -0.84 -3.61
C HIS A 42 1.39 -0.21 -3.00
N ILE A 43 0.35 -0.05 -3.80
CA ILE A 43 -0.99 0.31 -3.35
C ILE A 43 -1.81 -0.98 -3.29
N THR A 44 -2.17 -1.45 -2.11
CA THR A 44 -3.03 -2.64 -1.99
C THR A 44 -4.47 -2.29 -2.37
N LEU A 45 -5.05 -3.00 -3.31
CA LEU A 45 -6.46 -2.88 -3.70
C LEU A 45 -7.34 -3.83 -2.91
N LEU A 46 -6.91 -5.09 -2.74
CA LEU A 46 -7.64 -6.09 -1.98
C LEU A 46 -6.71 -7.16 -1.41
N PHE A 47 -6.82 -7.44 -0.12
CA PHE A 47 -6.24 -8.63 0.50
C PHE A 47 -7.19 -9.82 0.37
N LEU A 48 -6.71 -10.92 -0.20
CA LEU A 48 -7.47 -12.16 -0.37
C LEU A 48 -7.17 -13.18 0.73
N GLY A 49 -6.03 -13.02 1.43
CA GLY A 49 -5.58 -13.99 2.44
C GLY A 49 -5.11 -15.29 1.82
N GLU A 50 -5.23 -16.39 2.58
CA GLU A 50 -4.87 -17.71 2.07
C GLU A 50 -5.90 -18.17 1.04
N GLN A 51 -5.41 -18.55 -0.14
CA GLN A 51 -6.20 -19.03 -1.28
C GLN A 51 -5.64 -20.32 -1.81
N ASP A 52 -6.51 -21.18 -2.30
CA ASP A 52 -6.14 -22.34 -3.11
C ASP A 52 -5.67 -21.87 -4.50
N GLU A 53 -4.69 -22.55 -5.09
CA GLU A 53 -4.17 -22.22 -6.41
C GLU A 53 -5.23 -22.34 -7.52
N THR A 54 -6.18 -23.24 -7.36
CA THR A 54 -7.31 -23.42 -8.28
C THR A 54 -8.22 -22.20 -8.40
N ARG A 55 -8.13 -21.24 -7.45
CA ARG A 55 -8.89 -19.99 -7.50
C ARG A 55 -8.24 -18.90 -8.37
N ILE A 56 -6.99 -19.06 -8.75
CA ILE A 56 -6.24 -18.04 -9.52
C ILE A 56 -6.99 -17.63 -10.81
N PRO A 57 -7.50 -18.54 -11.64
CA PRO A 57 -8.23 -18.14 -12.86
C PRO A 57 -9.47 -17.28 -12.57
N ALA A 58 -10.24 -17.63 -11.53
CA ALA A 58 -11.41 -16.85 -11.13
C ALA A 58 -11.06 -15.47 -10.58
N ILE A 59 -9.93 -15.35 -9.86
CA ILE A 59 -9.42 -14.07 -9.37
C ILE A 59 -9.00 -13.19 -10.56
N ILE A 60 -8.28 -13.74 -11.54
CA ILE A 60 -7.88 -13.00 -12.75
C ILE A 60 -9.11 -12.50 -13.51
N GLN A 61 -10.11 -13.34 -13.72
CA GLN A 61 -11.36 -12.95 -14.38
C GLN A 61 -12.10 -11.83 -13.62
N ALA A 62 -12.08 -11.85 -12.30
CA ALA A 62 -12.63 -10.78 -11.47
C ALA A 62 -11.83 -9.47 -11.64
N MET A 63 -10.49 -9.53 -11.74
CA MET A 63 -9.65 -8.36 -12.02
C MET A 63 -9.96 -7.75 -13.37
N GLU A 64 -10.02 -8.56 -14.43
CA GLU A 64 -10.39 -8.12 -15.79
C GLU A 64 -11.77 -7.45 -15.81
N SER A 65 -12.74 -8.06 -15.12
CA SER A 65 -14.10 -7.53 -15.04
C SER A 65 -14.17 -6.20 -14.27
N ALA A 66 -13.40 -6.06 -13.18
CA ALA A 66 -13.37 -4.86 -12.34
C ALA A 66 -12.71 -3.68 -13.04
N GLN A 67 -11.85 -3.93 -14.03
CA GLN A 67 -11.08 -2.91 -14.75
C GLN A 67 -11.65 -2.59 -16.14
N ARG A 68 -12.68 -3.31 -16.56
CA ARG A 68 -13.25 -3.16 -17.92
C ARG A 68 -13.73 -1.74 -18.18
N GLY A 69 -13.16 -1.11 -19.22
CA GLY A 69 -13.51 0.26 -19.63
C GLY A 69 -12.86 1.36 -18.78
N ILE A 70 -11.97 1.02 -17.86
CA ILE A 70 -11.15 2.00 -17.15
C ILE A 70 -9.88 2.24 -17.96
N PRO A 71 -9.63 3.47 -18.43
CA PRO A 71 -8.39 3.78 -19.13
C PRO A 71 -7.22 3.93 -18.13
N PRO A 72 -5.97 3.85 -18.57
CA PRO A 72 -4.83 4.26 -17.77
C PRO A 72 -4.97 5.70 -17.26
N PHE A 73 -4.75 5.94 -15.94
CA PHE A 73 -5.01 7.20 -15.27
C PHE A 73 -3.84 7.67 -14.40
N GLU A 74 -3.80 8.96 -14.11
CA GLU A 74 -2.75 9.57 -13.31
C GLU A 74 -2.95 9.27 -11.81
N ILE A 75 -1.83 8.93 -11.16
CA ILE A 75 -1.71 8.79 -9.72
C ILE A 75 -0.66 9.77 -9.22
N ALA A 76 -0.98 10.55 -8.21
CA ALA A 76 -0.02 11.36 -7.47
C ALA A 76 0.19 10.79 -6.07
N VAL A 77 1.45 10.71 -5.65
CA VAL A 77 1.83 10.25 -4.31
C VAL A 77 2.33 11.42 -3.50
N GLN A 78 1.56 11.78 -2.44
CA GLN A 78 1.86 12.97 -1.66
C GLN A 78 1.41 12.84 -0.20
N GLY A 79 2.13 13.54 0.67
CA GLY A 79 1.82 13.58 2.10
C GLY A 79 2.13 12.28 2.83
N LEU A 80 2.22 12.39 4.14
CA LEU A 80 2.47 11.27 5.05
C LEU A 80 1.37 11.21 6.09
N GLY A 81 0.98 10.01 6.47
CA GLY A 81 -0.02 9.80 7.50
C GLY A 81 0.18 8.51 8.27
N VAL A 82 -0.68 8.28 9.25
CA VAL A 82 -0.65 7.06 10.04
C VAL A 82 -2.04 6.48 10.22
N PHE A 83 -2.13 5.16 10.40
CA PHE A 83 -3.34 4.50 10.85
C PHE A 83 -3.16 3.96 12.27
N PRO A 84 -4.21 3.94 13.11
CA PRO A 84 -5.49 4.60 12.90
C PRO A 84 -5.41 6.12 13.05
N ASN A 85 -4.48 6.65 13.85
CA ASN A 85 -4.24 8.07 14.08
C ASN A 85 -2.88 8.31 14.76
N TRP A 86 -2.45 9.56 14.85
CA TRP A 86 -1.17 9.95 15.44
C TRP A 86 -1.05 9.66 16.96
N ASN A 87 -2.16 9.46 17.67
CA ASN A 87 -2.12 9.10 19.10
C ASN A 87 -1.72 7.64 19.32
N ARG A 88 -2.03 6.75 18.36
CA ARG A 88 -1.70 5.32 18.41
C ARG A 88 -1.28 4.83 17.03
N PRO A 89 -0.13 5.28 16.50
CA PRO A 89 0.30 4.91 15.16
C PRO A 89 0.62 3.43 15.09
N SER A 90 0.01 2.70 14.17
CA SER A 90 0.32 1.29 13.89
C SER A 90 0.89 1.10 12.47
N VAL A 91 0.54 1.97 11.53
CA VAL A 91 1.03 1.97 10.15
C VAL A 91 1.39 3.38 9.75
N LEU A 92 2.60 3.60 9.26
CA LEU A 92 3.01 4.83 8.57
C LEU A 92 2.83 4.61 7.07
N TRP A 93 2.25 5.59 6.38
CA TRP A 93 1.95 5.49 4.94
C TRP A 93 2.17 6.81 4.21
N ALA A 94 2.41 6.70 2.89
CA ALA A 94 2.33 7.80 1.95
C ALA A 94 0.94 7.85 1.31
N GLY A 95 0.39 9.06 1.19
CA GLY A 95 -0.93 9.29 0.61
C GLY A 95 -0.92 9.13 -0.91
N VAL A 96 -2.05 8.68 -1.43
CA VAL A 96 -2.27 8.51 -2.87
C VAL A 96 -3.53 9.26 -3.24
N SER A 97 -3.43 10.11 -4.25
CA SER A 97 -4.58 10.74 -4.91
C SER A 97 -4.62 10.32 -6.38
N GLU A 98 -5.80 10.32 -6.95
CA GLU A 98 -6.06 9.89 -8.31
C GLU A 98 -7.14 10.72 -8.97
N ASP A 99 -7.09 10.84 -10.27
CA ASP A 99 -8.19 11.40 -11.04
C ASP A 99 -9.30 10.35 -11.20
N GLY A 100 -10.56 10.73 -10.94
CA GLY A 100 -11.74 9.92 -11.24
C GLY A 100 -12.07 8.78 -10.27
N ALA A 101 -11.39 8.65 -9.13
CA ALA A 101 -11.65 7.63 -8.11
C ALA A 101 -11.60 6.17 -8.62
N PHE A 102 -10.80 5.88 -9.65
CA PHE A 102 -10.73 4.58 -10.31
C PHE A 102 -10.19 3.47 -9.38
N LEU A 103 -9.18 3.75 -8.54
CA LEU A 103 -8.68 2.77 -7.56
C LEU A 103 -9.78 2.35 -6.59
N SER A 104 -10.57 3.31 -6.12
CA SER A 104 -11.71 3.04 -5.24
C SER A 104 -12.79 2.22 -5.94
N HIS A 105 -13.03 2.48 -7.23
CA HIS A 105 -13.98 1.71 -8.04
C HIS A 105 -13.50 0.26 -8.20
N ILE A 106 -12.25 0.06 -8.63
CA ILE A 106 -11.64 -1.27 -8.80
C ILE A 106 -11.67 -2.04 -7.47
N ALA A 107 -11.19 -1.43 -6.39
CA ALA A 107 -11.13 -2.08 -5.08
C ALA A 107 -12.51 -2.55 -4.61
N ARG A 108 -13.55 -1.71 -4.74
CA ARG A 108 -14.93 -2.07 -4.38
C ARG A 108 -15.52 -3.15 -5.29
N ALA A 109 -15.23 -3.12 -6.59
CA ALA A 109 -15.69 -4.16 -7.52
C ALA A 109 -15.06 -5.51 -7.17
N LEU A 110 -13.74 -5.54 -6.91
CA LEU A 110 -13.03 -6.74 -6.47
C LEU A 110 -13.57 -7.27 -5.14
N GLU A 111 -13.78 -6.38 -4.16
CA GLU A 111 -14.31 -6.77 -2.85
C GLU A 111 -15.68 -7.44 -2.96
N ARG A 112 -16.60 -6.88 -3.75
CA ARG A 112 -17.94 -7.45 -3.97
C ARG A 112 -17.91 -8.81 -4.68
N THR A 113 -16.92 -9.01 -5.57
CA THR A 113 -16.84 -10.23 -6.37
C THR A 113 -16.10 -11.36 -5.65
N LEU A 114 -15.05 -11.04 -4.91
CA LEU A 114 -14.11 -12.02 -4.38
C LEU A 114 -14.27 -12.32 -2.89
N LEU A 115 -14.91 -11.44 -2.13
CA LEU A 115 -15.12 -11.66 -0.69
C LEU A 115 -16.55 -12.07 -0.38
N PRO A 116 -16.75 -12.95 0.62
CA PRO A 116 -18.09 -13.40 1.01
C PRO A 116 -18.95 -12.27 1.59
N ALA A 117 -18.32 -11.24 2.17
CA ALA A 117 -18.98 -10.03 2.64
C ALA A 117 -18.04 -8.83 2.49
N PRO A 118 -18.55 -7.68 1.99
CA PRO A 118 -17.79 -6.43 1.95
C PRO A 118 -17.37 -5.99 3.35
N SER A 119 -16.19 -5.41 3.48
CA SER A 119 -15.66 -4.95 4.78
C SER A 119 -16.45 -3.80 5.40
N GLY A 120 -17.26 -3.10 4.60
CA GLY A 120 -18.00 -1.89 4.97
C GLY A 120 -17.11 -0.68 5.27
N LYS A 121 -15.80 -0.81 5.17
CA LYS A 121 -14.85 0.28 5.40
C LYS A 121 -14.57 1.04 4.11
N PRO A 122 -14.43 2.37 4.16
CA PRO A 122 -14.03 3.13 3.00
C PRO A 122 -12.61 2.73 2.56
N PHE A 123 -12.45 2.48 1.27
CA PHE A 123 -11.12 2.29 0.68
C PHE A 123 -10.33 3.62 0.78
N ARG A 124 -9.10 3.53 1.27
CA ARG A 124 -8.18 4.67 1.38
C ARG A 124 -6.88 4.29 0.68
N PRO A 125 -6.66 4.73 -0.56
CA PRO A 125 -5.45 4.42 -1.31
C PRO A 125 -4.22 4.98 -0.58
N HIS A 126 -3.24 4.12 -0.32
CA HIS A 126 -2.02 4.48 0.38
C HIS A 126 -0.89 3.48 0.08
N ILE A 127 0.34 3.92 0.29
CA ILE A 127 1.54 3.08 0.23
C ILE A 127 2.06 2.91 1.66
N THR A 128 2.09 1.69 2.17
CA THR A 128 2.64 1.39 3.50
C THR A 128 4.16 1.53 3.50
N LEU A 129 4.69 2.37 4.39
CA LEU A 129 6.12 2.63 4.54
C LEU A 129 6.73 1.93 5.76
N ALA A 130 5.97 1.84 6.87
CA ALA A 130 6.41 1.15 8.07
C ALA A 130 5.22 0.64 8.88
N ARG A 131 5.47 -0.37 9.72
CA ARG A 131 4.52 -0.91 10.69
C ARG A 131 5.12 -0.89 12.09
N CYS A 132 4.34 -0.49 13.09
CA CYS A 132 4.76 -0.60 14.47
C CYS A 132 4.69 -2.06 14.93
N LYS A 133 5.76 -2.55 15.54
CA LYS A 133 5.73 -3.81 16.30
C LYS A 133 4.97 -3.58 17.61
N MET A 134 3.91 -4.33 17.83
CA MET A 134 3.18 -4.26 19.10
C MET A 134 3.76 -5.23 20.13
N PRO A 135 3.77 -4.89 21.43
CA PRO A 135 3.39 -3.60 22.00
C PRO A 135 4.49 -2.55 21.84
N CYS A 136 4.12 -1.36 21.38
CA CYS A 136 5.03 -0.22 21.34
C CYS A 136 5.22 0.32 22.75
N ARG A 137 6.40 0.14 23.36
CA ARG A 137 6.67 0.51 24.77
C ARG A 137 6.81 2.03 24.99
N ASP A 138 7.28 2.78 23.99
CA ASP A 138 7.42 4.25 24.03
C ASP A 138 6.56 4.88 22.93
N THR A 139 5.25 4.79 23.06
CA THR A 139 4.31 5.35 22.09
C THR A 139 4.39 6.87 22.00
N GLU A 140 4.61 7.56 23.14
CA GLU A 140 4.59 9.03 23.16
C GLU A 140 5.86 9.63 22.55
N GLY A 141 7.04 9.10 22.86
CA GLY A 141 8.29 9.55 22.28
C GLY A 141 8.37 9.25 20.79
N LEU A 142 7.98 8.04 20.36
CA LEU A 142 7.92 7.67 18.95
C LEU A 142 6.93 8.55 18.16
N LYS A 143 5.75 8.78 18.73
CA LYS A 143 4.72 9.65 18.15
C LYS A 143 5.28 11.06 17.89
N LYS A 144 5.89 11.68 18.89
CA LYS A 144 6.46 13.05 18.74
C LYS A 144 7.52 13.10 17.66
N ARG A 145 8.47 12.15 17.66
CA ARG A 145 9.54 12.10 16.65
C ARG A 145 9.01 11.87 15.25
N LEU A 146 8.14 10.88 15.06
CA LEU A 146 7.54 10.59 13.75
C LEU A 146 6.67 11.73 13.24
N TYR A 147 5.84 12.31 14.12
CA TYR A 147 4.99 13.43 13.75
C TYR A 147 5.83 14.65 13.31
N SER A 148 6.83 15.03 14.13
CA SER A 148 7.72 16.14 13.80
C SER A 148 8.48 15.92 12.48
N ALA A 149 9.03 14.71 12.27
CA ALA A 149 9.73 14.37 11.06
C ALA A 149 8.81 14.35 9.82
N ALA A 150 7.60 13.81 9.97
CA ALA A 150 6.61 13.80 8.90
C ALA A 150 6.15 15.22 8.54
N GLN A 151 5.99 16.12 9.52
CA GLN A 151 5.65 17.53 9.27
C GLN A 151 6.78 18.28 8.55
N GLN A 152 8.04 17.97 8.84
CA GLN A 152 9.18 18.55 8.13
C GLN A 152 9.26 18.08 6.66
N LEU A 153 8.78 16.90 6.37
CA LEU A 153 8.66 16.35 5.02
C LEU A 153 7.33 16.72 4.33
N ALA A 154 6.37 17.30 5.05
CA ALA A 154 5.13 17.80 4.46
C ALA A 154 5.33 19.27 3.98
N PRO A 155 4.90 19.62 2.77
CA PRO A 155 4.07 18.87 1.83
C PRO A 155 4.92 18.07 0.82
N ALA A 156 5.46 16.94 1.25
CA ALA A 156 6.26 16.12 0.35
C ALA A 156 5.40 15.60 -0.81
N ASN A 157 5.79 15.98 -2.01
CA ASN A 157 5.31 15.40 -3.24
C ASN A 157 6.35 14.37 -3.69
N PHE A 158 5.97 13.10 -3.69
CA PHE A 158 6.84 11.97 -4.07
C PHE A 158 6.77 11.65 -5.55
N GLY A 159 5.99 12.41 -6.31
CA GLY A 159 5.85 12.29 -7.75
C GLY A 159 4.47 11.82 -8.20
N GLN A 160 4.32 11.79 -9.50
CA GLN A 160 3.12 11.31 -10.18
C GLN A 160 3.50 10.37 -11.32
N TYR A 161 2.59 9.47 -11.65
CA TYR A 161 2.80 8.51 -12.74
C TYR A 161 1.46 8.00 -13.27
N LYS A 162 1.47 7.53 -14.50
CA LYS A 162 0.31 6.92 -15.14
C LYS A 162 0.23 5.44 -14.77
N LEU A 163 -0.79 5.05 -14.02
CA LEU A 163 -1.07 3.64 -13.74
C LEU A 163 -1.64 2.99 -15.00
N GLN A 164 -1.04 1.88 -15.41
CA GLN A 164 -1.41 1.16 -16.63
C GLN A 164 -1.96 -0.24 -16.37
N ALA A 165 -1.77 -0.76 -15.16
CA ALA A 165 -2.15 -2.14 -14.83
C ALA A 165 -2.25 -2.35 -13.33
N THR A 166 -2.96 -3.41 -12.93
CA THR A 166 -2.91 -3.97 -11.59
C THR A 166 -2.39 -5.41 -11.61
N SER A 167 -1.88 -5.89 -10.48
CA SER A 167 -1.23 -7.19 -10.40
C SER A 167 -1.81 -8.05 -9.29
N LEU A 168 -1.98 -9.35 -9.58
CA LEU A 168 -2.18 -10.39 -8.58
C LEU A 168 -0.82 -10.76 -7.99
N MET A 169 -0.69 -10.64 -6.68
CA MET A 169 0.56 -10.80 -5.95
C MET A 169 0.47 -11.97 -4.97
N GLN A 170 1.55 -12.74 -4.87
CA GLN A 170 1.77 -13.70 -3.81
C GLN A 170 2.66 -13.09 -2.73
N SER A 171 2.31 -13.31 -1.47
CA SER A 171 3.15 -12.94 -0.31
C SER A 171 3.73 -14.18 0.33
N THR A 172 5.04 -14.31 0.31
CA THR A 172 5.79 -15.35 1.03
C THR A 172 6.46 -14.72 2.23
N LEU A 173 6.19 -15.26 3.42
CA LEU A 173 6.83 -14.79 4.65
C LEU A 173 8.18 -15.48 4.81
N THR A 174 9.24 -14.69 4.93
CA THR A 174 10.61 -15.17 5.23
C THR A 174 11.06 -14.60 6.58
N PRO A 175 12.13 -15.12 7.19
CA PRO A 175 12.71 -14.57 8.42
C PRO A 175 13.08 -13.08 8.28
N ASP A 176 13.49 -12.65 7.09
CA ASP A 176 13.92 -11.28 6.79
C ASP A 176 12.75 -10.35 6.46
N GLY A 177 11.56 -10.89 6.21
CA GLY A 177 10.36 -10.12 5.89
C GLY A 177 9.47 -10.79 4.85
N ALA A 178 8.50 -10.03 4.33
CA ALA A 178 7.64 -10.50 3.26
C ALA A 178 8.35 -10.31 1.90
N VAL A 179 8.33 -11.34 1.08
CA VAL A 179 8.74 -11.32 -0.33
C VAL A 179 7.48 -11.38 -1.18
N TYR A 180 7.36 -10.48 -2.14
CA TYR A 180 6.21 -10.40 -3.03
C TYR A 180 6.59 -10.82 -4.45
N THR A 181 5.78 -11.71 -5.01
CA THR A 181 5.95 -12.21 -6.38
C THR A 181 4.71 -11.88 -7.19
N VAL A 182 4.90 -11.28 -8.37
CA VAL A 182 3.81 -11.06 -9.33
C VAL A 182 3.44 -12.39 -9.96
N LEU A 183 2.17 -12.80 -9.81
CA LEU A 183 1.64 -14.01 -10.46
C LEU A 183 0.98 -13.68 -11.80
N HIS A 184 0.30 -12.54 -11.89
CA HIS A 184 -0.40 -12.11 -13.09
C HIS A 184 -0.58 -10.59 -13.09
N THR A 185 -0.63 -9.98 -14.28
CA THR A 185 -0.88 -8.55 -14.46
C THR A 185 -2.03 -8.35 -15.44
N VAL A 186 -2.98 -7.49 -15.07
CA VAL A 186 -4.13 -7.11 -15.90
C VAL A 186 -3.98 -5.64 -16.27
N ALA A 187 -3.97 -5.33 -17.58
CA ALA A 187 -3.94 -3.97 -18.09
C ALA A 187 -5.27 -3.23 -17.85
N LEU A 188 -5.18 -1.91 -17.71
CA LEU A 188 -6.33 -0.98 -17.67
C LEU A 188 -6.78 -0.60 -19.07
#